data_d609fbf925e7a6f4ab5fffd368b22b6c
#
_entry.id   d609fbf925e7a6f4ab5fffd368b22b6c
#
_cell.length_a   1.000
_cell.length_b   1.000
_cell.length_c   1.000
_cell.angle_alpha   90.00
_cell.angle_beta   90.00
_cell.angle_gamma   90.00
#
_symmetry.space_group_name_H-M   'P 1'
#
loop_
_entity.id
_entity.type
_entity.pdbx_description
1 polymer ?
#
loop_
_entity_poly.entity_id
_entity_poly.type
_entity_poly.pdbx_seq_one_letter_code
_entity_poly.pdbx_strand_id
1 'polypeptide(L)'
;MVFDCDGVLVDSEVISVRVDQLVLADLGWELELDEIVERFVGRSEAHFVATVEEQLGLELGEDWDRKYESWYRTAFERELVAVEGIVEALDELRLPHCVASSGTHAKMRRTLGQTGLWHRFEGRIFSATEVANGKPAPDLFLHAAGTLGTAPERCAVVEDSAHGVQAARSAGMHVFAYAGGVTPAERLEGPGTTVFSDMRQLPALIGTGRPSLP
;
A
#
# COMPACT_ATOMS: atom_id res chain seq x y z
N MET A 1 -8.75 12.79 -4.36
CA MET A 1 -8.50 11.43 -3.84
C MET A 1 -7.01 11.14 -3.89
N VAL A 2 -6.47 10.52 -2.86
CA VAL A 2 -5.09 10.05 -2.81
C VAL A 2 -5.12 8.53 -2.73
N PHE A 3 -4.48 7.84 -3.64
CA PHE A 3 -4.40 6.37 -3.64
C PHE A 3 -3.01 5.94 -3.16
N ASP A 4 -2.93 4.96 -2.28
CA ASP A 4 -1.72 4.18 -2.18
C ASP A 4 -1.49 3.38 -3.47
N CYS A 5 -0.31 2.81 -3.63
CA CYS A 5 0.04 2.05 -4.84
C CYS A 5 -0.04 0.54 -4.60
N ASP A 6 0.79 0.05 -3.69
CA ASP A 6 0.93 -1.38 -3.40
C ASP A 6 -0.32 -1.87 -2.63
N GLY A 7 -0.96 -2.97 -3.05
CA GLY A 7 -2.18 -3.49 -2.43
C GLY A 7 -3.47 -2.70 -2.75
N VAL A 8 -3.37 -1.50 -3.34
CA VAL A 8 -4.51 -0.65 -3.71
C VAL A 8 -4.69 -0.52 -5.22
N LEU A 9 -3.66 -0.10 -5.94
CA LEU A 9 -3.66 0.01 -7.39
C LEU A 9 -3.11 -1.24 -8.06
N VAL A 10 -2.07 -1.82 -7.49
CA VAL A 10 -1.39 -3.02 -7.99
C VAL A 10 -1.40 -4.11 -6.92
N ASP A 11 -1.74 -5.34 -7.31
CA ASP A 11 -1.86 -6.50 -6.41
C ASP A 11 -0.48 -7.09 -6.09
N SER A 12 0.35 -6.27 -5.44
CA SER A 12 1.74 -6.57 -5.13
C SER A 12 1.91 -7.33 -3.81
N GLU A 13 1.03 -7.10 -2.82
CA GLU A 13 1.16 -7.67 -1.49
C GLU A 13 1.00 -9.19 -1.49
N VAL A 14 0.04 -9.73 -2.25
CA VAL A 14 -0.16 -11.19 -2.40
C VAL A 14 1.11 -11.85 -2.96
N ILE A 15 1.77 -11.20 -3.92
CA ILE A 15 3.02 -11.71 -4.52
C ILE A 15 4.15 -11.65 -3.49
N SER A 16 4.28 -10.52 -2.77
CA SER A 16 5.31 -10.34 -1.74
C SER A 16 5.21 -11.42 -0.67
N VAL A 17 4.02 -11.63 -0.09
CA VAL A 17 3.80 -12.64 0.97
C VAL A 17 4.18 -14.05 0.51
N ARG A 18 3.89 -14.42 -0.75
CA ARG A 18 4.29 -15.73 -1.30
C ARG A 18 5.81 -15.85 -1.49
N VAL A 19 6.47 -14.77 -1.91
CA VAL A 19 7.93 -14.78 -2.03
C VAL A 19 8.57 -14.79 -0.65
N ASP A 20 8.03 -14.04 0.33
CA ASP A 20 8.47 -14.07 1.73
C ASP A 20 8.39 -15.50 2.30
N GLN A 21 7.34 -16.25 1.99
CA GLN A 21 7.20 -17.65 2.38
C GLN A 21 8.36 -18.50 1.85
N LEU A 22 8.71 -18.34 0.59
CA LEU A 22 9.84 -19.05 -0.03
C LEU A 22 11.18 -18.65 0.59
N VAL A 23 11.35 -17.35 0.87
CA VAL A 23 12.55 -16.80 1.50
C VAL A 23 12.71 -17.35 2.92
N LEU A 24 11.65 -17.36 3.71
CA LEU A 24 11.66 -17.87 5.07
C LEU A 24 11.96 -19.39 5.10
N ALA A 25 11.35 -20.15 4.18
CA ALA A 25 11.64 -21.58 4.03
C ALA A 25 13.12 -21.84 3.65
N ASP A 26 13.70 -21.04 2.75
CA ASP A 26 15.12 -21.13 2.36
C ASP A 26 16.07 -20.75 3.50
N LEU A 27 15.64 -19.86 4.40
CA LEU A 27 16.36 -19.52 5.64
C LEU A 27 16.20 -20.58 6.74
N GLY A 28 15.30 -21.55 6.57
CA GLY A 28 15.05 -22.64 7.52
C GLY A 28 13.85 -22.42 8.44
N TRP A 29 12.96 -21.50 8.11
CA TRP A 29 11.74 -21.23 8.86
C TRP A 29 10.49 -21.37 7.98
N GLU A 30 9.84 -22.53 8.05
CA GLU A 30 8.59 -22.80 7.34
C GLU A 30 7.42 -22.17 8.10
N LEU A 31 6.66 -21.30 7.42
CA LEU A 31 5.45 -20.66 7.92
C LEU A 31 4.32 -20.79 6.90
N GLU A 32 3.09 -20.86 7.41
CA GLU A 32 1.90 -20.71 6.57
C GLU A 32 1.68 -19.24 6.19
N LEU A 33 0.96 -19.00 5.07
CA LEU A 33 0.75 -17.64 4.57
C LEU A 33 0.09 -16.72 5.60
N ASP A 34 -0.89 -17.24 6.36
CA ASP A 34 -1.59 -16.48 7.40
C ASP A 34 -0.63 -16.01 8.52
N GLU A 35 0.34 -16.86 8.89
CA GLU A 35 1.35 -16.51 9.88
C GLU A 35 2.30 -15.41 9.37
N ILE A 36 2.64 -15.45 8.06
CA ILE A 36 3.46 -14.42 7.42
C ILE A 36 2.70 -13.09 7.40
N VAL A 37 1.43 -13.12 7.00
CA VAL A 37 0.58 -11.93 7.02
C VAL A 37 0.49 -11.32 8.42
N GLU A 38 0.29 -12.14 9.44
CA GLU A 38 0.19 -11.66 10.83
C GLU A 38 1.49 -11.02 11.33
N ARG A 39 2.63 -11.63 11.01
CA ARG A 39 3.94 -11.24 11.54
C ARG A 39 4.57 -10.08 10.79
N PHE A 40 4.43 -10.05 9.45
CA PHE A 40 5.27 -9.23 8.60
C PHE A 40 4.51 -8.19 7.75
N VAL A 41 3.26 -8.43 7.36
CA VAL A 41 2.53 -7.48 6.51
C VAL A 41 2.34 -6.13 7.22
N GLY A 42 2.75 -5.07 6.53
CA GLY A 42 2.72 -3.70 7.05
C GLY A 42 3.80 -3.41 8.11
N ARG A 43 4.80 -4.26 8.26
CA ARG A 43 5.98 -4.02 9.11
C ARG A 43 7.17 -3.54 8.27
N SER A 44 8.17 -2.99 8.96
CA SER A 44 9.41 -2.56 8.31
C SER A 44 10.32 -3.76 8.02
N GLU A 45 11.23 -3.58 7.06
CA GLU A 45 12.30 -4.55 6.78
C GLU A 45 13.15 -4.85 8.04
N ALA A 46 13.45 -3.82 8.84
CA ALA A 46 14.17 -4.00 10.10
C ALA A 46 13.41 -4.92 11.08
N HIS A 47 12.07 -4.86 11.10
CA HIS A 47 11.27 -5.79 11.90
C HIS A 47 11.36 -7.21 11.36
N PHE A 48 11.31 -7.38 10.04
CA PHE A 48 11.46 -8.69 9.39
C PHE A 48 12.81 -9.32 9.78
N VAL A 49 13.90 -8.59 9.58
CA VAL A 49 15.26 -9.04 9.91
C VAL A 49 15.36 -9.43 11.38
N ALA A 50 14.98 -8.54 12.30
CA ALA A 50 15.08 -8.82 13.74
C ALA A 50 14.25 -10.04 14.17
N THR A 51 13.05 -10.21 13.58
CA THR A 51 12.18 -11.36 13.90
C THR A 51 12.79 -12.68 13.39
N VAL A 52 13.38 -12.67 12.19
CA VAL A 52 14.03 -13.85 11.61
C VAL A 52 15.29 -14.23 12.40
N GLU A 53 16.12 -13.24 12.74
CA GLU A 53 17.34 -13.44 13.53
C GLU A 53 17.02 -14.03 14.91
N GLU A 54 16.01 -13.47 15.60
CA GLU A 54 15.56 -13.97 16.90
C GLU A 54 15.06 -15.42 16.81
N GLN A 55 14.25 -15.72 15.80
CA GLN A 55 13.64 -17.04 15.63
C GLN A 55 14.65 -18.13 15.28
N LEU A 56 15.61 -17.81 14.42
CA LEU A 56 16.57 -18.79 13.89
C LEU A 56 17.88 -18.81 14.67
N GLY A 57 18.12 -17.84 15.55
CA GLY A 57 19.36 -17.73 16.32
C GLY A 57 20.59 -17.47 15.44
N LEU A 58 20.42 -16.72 14.34
CA LEU A 58 21.48 -16.37 13.40
C LEU A 58 21.52 -14.84 13.19
N GLU A 59 22.59 -14.34 12.60
CA GLU A 59 22.69 -12.96 12.14
C GLU A 59 22.58 -12.91 10.61
N LEU A 60 21.67 -12.10 10.11
CA LEU A 60 21.56 -11.77 8.69
C LEU A 60 22.52 -10.61 8.39
N GLY A 61 23.47 -10.80 7.49
CA GLY A 61 24.38 -9.73 7.07
C GLY A 61 23.68 -8.63 6.26
N GLU A 62 24.37 -7.50 6.02
CA GLU A 62 23.81 -6.35 5.28
C GLU A 62 23.25 -6.68 3.89
N ASP A 63 23.79 -7.69 3.22
CA ASP A 63 23.39 -8.13 1.86
C ASP A 63 22.56 -9.43 1.88
N TRP A 64 21.90 -9.76 2.98
CA TRP A 64 21.20 -11.03 3.17
C TRP A 64 20.10 -11.28 2.11
N ASP A 65 19.42 -10.24 1.70
CA ASP A 65 18.29 -10.26 0.76
C ASP A 65 18.73 -10.33 -0.71
N ARG A 66 20.00 -10.02 -1.00
CA ARG A 66 20.51 -9.90 -2.38
C ARG A 66 20.28 -11.14 -3.25
N LYS A 67 20.39 -12.33 -2.65
CA LYS A 67 20.11 -13.58 -3.38
C LYS A 67 18.62 -13.74 -3.73
N TYR A 68 17.73 -13.09 -2.99
CA TYR A 68 16.28 -13.18 -3.17
C TYR A 68 15.70 -12.09 -4.09
N GLU A 69 16.46 -11.03 -4.38
CA GLU A 69 16.01 -9.97 -5.30
C GLU A 69 15.48 -10.52 -6.64
N SER A 70 16.13 -11.57 -7.15
CA SER A 70 15.70 -12.21 -8.40
C SER A 70 14.37 -12.95 -8.26
N TRP A 71 14.03 -13.46 -7.07
CA TRP A 71 12.76 -14.14 -6.82
C TRP A 71 11.61 -13.15 -6.84
N TYR A 72 11.72 -12.04 -6.09
CA TYR A 72 10.75 -10.96 -6.14
C TYR A 72 10.58 -10.43 -7.55
N ARG A 73 11.69 -10.06 -8.20
CA ARG A 73 11.64 -9.54 -9.56
C ARG A 73 10.92 -10.48 -10.52
N THR A 74 11.26 -11.76 -10.52
CA THR A 74 10.65 -12.75 -11.41
C THR A 74 9.16 -12.93 -11.11
N ALA A 75 8.76 -13.00 -9.84
CA ALA A 75 7.37 -13.10 -9.44
C ALA A 75 6.57 -11.88 -9.88
N PHE A 76 7.07 -10.67 -9.63
CA PHE A 76 6.42 -9.42 -10.05
C PHE A 76 6.31 -9.32 -11.58
N GLU A 77 7.37 -9.64 -12.33
CA GLU A 77 7.34 -9.61 -13.80
C GLU A 77 6.29 -10.54 -14.39
N ARG A 78 6.04 -11.68 -13.75
CA ARG A 78 5.12 -12.72 -14.26
C ARG A 78 3.68 -12.54 -13.79
N GLU A 79 3.45 -12.03 -12.60
CA GLU A 79 2.19 -12.16 -11.89
C GLU A 79 1.54 -10.83 -11.52
N LEU A 80 2.30 -9.70 -11.55
CA LEU A 80 1.75 -8.42 -11.13
C LEU A 80 0.63 -7.96 -12.06
N VAL A 81 -0.54 -7.77 -11.47
CA VAL A 81 -1.75 -7.27 -12.10
C VAL A 81 -2.29 -6.04 -11.35
N ALA A 82 -3.21 -5.32 -11.96
CA ALA A 82 -3.99 -4.31 -11.25
C ALA A 82 -4.92 -5.00 -10.24
N VAL A 83 -5.15 -4.34 -9.09
CA VAL A 83 -6.15 -4.82 -8.12
C VAL A 83 -7.49 -4.95 -8.81
N GLU A 84 -8.21 -6.04 -8.55
CA GLU A 84 -9.49 -6.32 -9.17
C GLU A 84 -10.51 -5.21 -8.89
N GLY A 85 -11.17 -4.73 -9.94
CA GLY A 85 -12.16 -3.64 -9.86
C GLY A 85 -11.59 -2.23 -9.81
N ILE A 86 -10.25 -2.05 -9.72
CA ILE A 86 -9.64 -0.70 -9.62
C ILE A 86 -9.78 0.09 -10.92
N VAL A 87 -9.71 -0.56 -12.07
CA VAL A 87 -9.86 0.11 -13.38
C VAL A 87 -11.26 0.67 -13.52
N GLU A 88 -12.28 -0.13 -13.22
CA GLU A 88 -13.68 0.25 -13.22
C GLU A 88 -13.93 1.41 -12.25
N ALA A 89 -13.42 1.32 -11.03
CA ALA A 89 -13.54 2.37 -10.03
C ALA A 89 -12.93 3.70 -10.52
N LEU A 90 -11.73 3.64 -11.12
CA LEU A 90 -11.06 4.83 -11.67
C LEU A 90 -11.81 5.42 -12.88
N ASP A 91 -12.47 4.60 -13.70
CA ASP A 91 -13.26 5.05 -14.85
C ASP A 91 -14.53 5.81 -14.42
N GLU A 92 -15.14 5.40 -13.31
CA GLU A 92 -16.32 6.05 -12.73
C GLU A 92 -15.95 7.31 -11.92
N LEU A 93 -14.72 7.38 -11.40
CA LEU A 93 -14.28 8.44 -10.50
C LEU A 93 -14.15 9.78 -11.24
N ARG A 94 -14.94 10.79 -10.83
CA ARG A 94 -14.95 12.15 -11.41
C ARG A 94 -14.11 13.15 -10.62
N LEU A 95 -13.45 12.73 -9.56
CA LEU A 95 -12.63 13.58 -8.71
C LEU A 95 -11.17 13.58 -9.16
N PRO A 96 -10.45 14.69 -9.02
CA PRO A 96 -9.00 14.69 -9.17
C PRO A 96 -8.37 13.65 -8.23
N HIS A 97 -7.40 12.89 -8.73
CA HIS A 97 -6.75 11.85 -7.95
C HIS A 97 -5.25 11.79 -8.23
N CYS A 98 -4.50 11.27 -7.28
CA CYS A 98 -3.04 11.11 -7.32
C CYS A 98 -2.63 9.82 -6.62
N VAL A 99 -1.36 9.46 -6.73
CA VAL A 99 -0.73 8.36 -5.98
C VAL A 99 0.17 8.94 -4.89
N ALA A 100 0.17 8.34 -3.70
CA ALA A 100 1.11 8.62 -2.62
C ALA A 100 1.55 7.32 -1.95
N SER A 101 2.74 6.83 -2.29
CA SER A 101 3.23 5.49 -1.91
C SER A 101 4.54 5.55 -1.13
N SER A 102 4.75 4.57 -0.28
CA SER A 102 6.05 4.31 0.37
C SER A 102 7.13 3.87 -0.62
N GLY A 103 6.74 3.41 -1.81
CA GLY A 103 7.65 2.99 -2.88
C GLY A 103 8.38 4.16 -3.54
N THR A 104 9.53 3.87 -4.15
CA THR A 104 10.27 4.85 -4.95
C THR A 104 9.55 5.15 -6.27
N HIS A 105 9.82 6.31 -6.88
CA HIS A 105 9.31 6.65 -8.21
C HIS A 105 9.65 5.59 -9.26
N ALA A 106 10.85 5.02 -9.21
CA ALA A 106 11.28 3.96 -10.13
C ALA A 106 10.43 2.69 -9.97
N LYS A 107 10.12 2.29 -8.71
CA LYS A 107 9.22 1.16 -8.42
C LYS A 107 7.84 1.44 -8.98
N MET A 108 7.23 2.58 -8.63
CA MET A 108 5.88 2.94 -9.07
C MET A 108 5.78 3.06 -10.61
N ARG A 109 6.81 3.64 -11.27
CA ARG A 109 6.85 3.68 -12.73
C ARG A 109 6.80 2.29 -13.36
N ARG A 110 7.53 1.33 -12.79
CA ARG A 110 7.54 -0.05 -13.26
C ARG A 110 6.21 -0.74 -13.00
N THR A 111 5.71 -0.71 -11.77
CA THR A 111 4.50 -1.46 -11.37
C THR A 111 3.23 -0.91 -12.03
N LEU A 112 3.04 0.41 -12.02
CA LEU A 112 1.92 1.06 -12.72
C LEU A 112 2.06 0.95 -14.25
N GLY A 113 3.29 0.93 -14.77
CA GLY A 113 3.53 0.71 -16.20
C GLY A 113 3.15 -0.69 -16.64
N GLN A 114 3.56 -1.72 -15.88
CA GLN A 114 3.24 -3.11 -16.14
C GLN A 114 1.73 -3.39 -16.09
N THR A 115 1.02 -2.77 -15.15
CA THR A 115 -0.43 -2.93 -14.98
C THR A 115 -1.26 -2.00 -15.87
N GLY A 116 -0.62 -1.17 -16.69
CA GLY A 116 -1.29 -0.22 -17.60
C GLY A 116 -1.89 1.00 -16.91
N LEU A 117 -1.62 1.22 -15.62
CA LEU A 117 -2.19 2.32 -14.84
C LEU A 117 -1.37 3.62 -14.89
N TRP A 118 -0.11 3.58 -15.34
CA TRP A 118 0.80 4.73 -15.33
C TRP A 118 0.20 6.01 -15.92
N HIS A 119 -0.42 5.90 -17.11
CA HIS A 119 -0.96 7.05 -17.83
C HIS A 119 -2.08 7.78 -17.08
N ARG A 120 -2.74 7.10 -16.12
CA ARG A 120 -3.82 7.69 -15.31
C ARG A 120 -3.29 8.63 -14.24
N PHE A 121 -2.03 8.46 -13.84
CA PHE A 121 -1.42 9.17 -12.70
C PHE A 121 -0.17 9.98 -13.08
N GLU A 122 0.25 9.97 -14.34
CA GLU A 122 1.45 10.68 -14.78
C GLU A 122 1.43 12.15 -14.35
N GLY A 123 2.53 12.63 -13.73
CA GLY A 123 2.64 13.96 -13.18
C GLY A 123 1.94 14.18 -11.82
N ARG A 124 1.33 13.14 -11.24
CA ARG A 124 0.60 13.18 -9.96
C ARG A 124 0.94 11.98 -9.08
N ILE A 125 2.22 11.69 -8.97
CA ILE A 125 2.75 10.56 -8.18
C ILE A 125 3.74 11.12 -7.16
N PHE A 126 3.52 10.79 -5.90
CA PHE A 126 4.31 11.21 -4.76
C PHE A 126 4.93 10.00 -4.06
N SER A 127 6.19 10.11 -3.70
CA SER A 127 6.97 9.05 -3.07
C SER A 127 7.37 9.42 -1.65
N ALA A 128 7.47 8.44 -0.75
CA ALA A 128 8.03 8.65 0.58
C ALA A 128 9.48 9.16 0.55
N THR A 129 10.18 9.03 -0.58
CA THR A 129 11.53 9.61 -0.76
C THR A 129 11.53 11.15 -0.85
N GLU A 130 10.37 11.78 -0.95
CA GLU A 130 10.20 13.24 -1.02
C GLU A 130 9.93 13.87 0.35
N VAL A 131 9.78 13.08 1.40
CA VAL A 131 9.40 13.56 2.74
C VAL A 131 10.38 13.06 3.81
N ALA A 132 10.39 13.75 4.96
CA ALA A 132 11.27 13.40 6.06
C ALA A 132 10.85 12.10 6.76
N ASN A 133 9.52 11.90 6.93
CA ASN A 133 8.97 10.74 7.62
C ASN A 133 7.95 10.04 6.73
N GLY A 134 8.17 8.74 6.45
CA GLY A 134 7.20 7.89 5.75
C GLY A 134 6.04 7.46 6.64
N LYS A 135 5.06 6.74 6.08
CA LYS A 135 3.96 6.12 6.82
C LYS A 135 4.51 5.31 8.03
N PRO A 136 3.97 5.45 9.24
CA PRO A 136 2.67 6.01 9.61
C PRO A 136 2.64 7.52 9.89
N ALA A 137 3.72 8.29 9.64
CA ALA A 137 3.69 9.74 9.73
C ALA A 137 2.80 10.33 8.61
N PRO A 138 2.15 11.49 8.85
CA PRO A 138 1.23 12.11 7.89
C PRO A 138 1.90 12.79 6.71
N ASP A 139 3.22 12.95 6.75
CA ASP A 139 4.02 13.84 5.89
C ASP A 139 3.73 13.60 4.40
N LEU A 140 3.69 12.35 3.97
CA LEU A 140 3.48 11.99 2.57
C LEU A 140 2.11 12.44 2.04
N PHE A 141 1.06 12.21 2.81
CA PHE A 141 -0.29 12.61 2.42
C PHE A 141 -0.48 14.12 2.48
N LEU A 142 0.12 14.79 3.47
CA LEU A 142 0.14 16.24 3.55
C LEU A 142 0.92 16.86 2.39
N HIS A 143 2.06 16.28 2.00
CA HIS A 143 2.85 16.68 0.84
C HIS A 143 2.03 16.58 -0.45
N ALA A 144 1.36 15.45 -0.69
CA ALA A 144 0.50 15.25 -1.86
C ALA A 144 -0.65 16.26 -1.91
N ALA A 145 -1.36 16.47 -0.79
CA ALA A 145 -2.45 17.44 -0.70
C ALA A 145 -1.96 18.89 -0.94
N GLY A 146 -0.85 19.28 -0.31
CA GLY A 146 -0.23 20.60 -0.46
C GLY A 146 0.21 20.89 -1.89
N THR A 147 0.86 19.91 -2.55
CA THR A 147 1.30 20.05 -3.94
C THR A 147 0.12 20.20 -4.90
N LEU A 148 -1.01 19.53 -4.60
CA LEU A 148 -2.25 19.65 -5.38
C LEU A 148 -3.12 20.85 -4.96
N GLY A 149 -2.68 21.68 -4.02
CA GLY A 149 -3.40 22.86 -3.56
C GLY A 149 -4.74 22.55 -2.89
N THR A 150 -4.87 21.38 -2.24
CA THR A 150 -6.12 20.94 -1.61
C THR A 150 -5.92 20.80 -0.11
N ALA A 151 -6.82 21.38 0.68
CA ALA A 151 -6.79 21.24 2.14
C ALA A 151 -6.99 19.76 2.55
N PRO A 152 -6.23 19.25 3.54
CA PRO A 152 -6.27 17.83 3.95
C PRO A 152 -7.68 17.32 4.27
N GLU A 153 -8.50 18.10 4.97
CA GLU A 153 -9.88 17.78 5.34
C GLU A 153 -10.83 17.65 4.14
N ARG A 154 -10.41 18.09 2.96
CA ARG A 154 -11.09 17.90 1.69
C ARG A 154 -10.52 16.74 0.86
N CYS A 155 -9.49 16.10 1.38
CA CYS A 155 -8.89 14.92 0.79
C CYS A 155 -9.44 13.66 1.42
N ALA A 156 -9.44 12.58 0.64
CA ALA A 156 -9.64 11.24 1.16
C ALA A 156 -8.57 10.32 0.57
N VAL A 157 -8.16 9.32 1.37
CA VAL A 157 -7.12 8.35 1.03
C VAL A 157 -7.75 6.99 0.80
N VAL A 158 -7.27 6.25 -0.19
CA VAL A 158 -7.55 4.82 -0.37
C VAL A 158 -6.30 4.05 0.03
N GLU A 159 -6.41 3.16 0.99
CA GLU A 159 -5.29 2.48 1.66
C GLU A 159 -5.67 1.07 2.09
N ASP A 160 -4.71 0.14 2.11
CA ASP A 160 -4.92 -1.25 2.52
C ASP A 160 -4.06 -1.66 3.73
N SER A 161 -3.18 -0.79 4.21
CA SER A 161 -2.26 -1.07 5.31
C SER A 161 -2.61 -0.30 6.59
N ALA A 162 -2.36 -0.91 7.77
CA ALA A 162 -2.58 -0.26 9.05
C ALA A 162 -1.74 1.03 9.21
N HIS A 163 -0.49 1.04 8.72
CA HIS A 163 0.38 2.21 8.79
C HIS A 163 -0.10 3.35 7.89
N GLY A 164 -0.58 3.04 6.68
CA GLY A 164 -1.11 4.04 5.79
C GLY A 164 -2.46 4.61 6.28
N VAL A 165 -3.33 3.76 6.81
CA VAL A 165 -4.57 4.20 7.48
C VAL A 165 -4.26 5.15 8.63
N GLN A 166 -3.26 4.82 9.47
CA GLN A 166 -2.82 5.70 10.56
C GLN A 166 -2.27 7.03 10.02
N ALA A 167 -1.44 7.00 8.98
CA ALA A 167 -0.88 8.20 8.35
C ALA A 167 -1.98 9.13 7.82
N ALA A 168 -2.98 8.57 7.13
CA ALA A 168 -4.10 9.34 6.59
C ALA A 168 -4.96 9.98 7.70
N ARG A 169 -5.24 9.23 8.76
CA ARG A 169 -5.94 9.76 9.95
C ARG A 169 -5.14 10.89 10.60
N SER A 170 -3.82 10.71 10.77
CA SER A 170 -2.93 11.73 11.34
C SER A 170 -2.85 12.99 10.45
N ALA A 171 -3.06 12.85 9.15
CA ALA A 171 -3.17 13.95 8.20
C ALA A 171 -4.55 14.65 8.24
N GLY A 172 -5.51 14.17 9.03
CA GLY A 172 -6.88 14.71 9.08
C GLY A 172 -7.73 14.36 7.85
N MET A 173 -7.37 13.31 7.12
CA MET A 173 -8.07 12.87 5.91
C MET A 173 -9.02 11.70 6.21
N HIS A 174 -10.14 11.64 5.51
CA HIS A 174 -11.00 10.45 5.52
C HIS A 174 -10.30 9.27 4.83
N VAL A 175 -10.49 8.05 5.36
CA VAL A 175 -9.86 6.85 4.81
C VAL A 175 -10.93 5.90 4.28
N PHE A 176 -10.79 5.52 3.02
CA PHE A 176 -11.43 4.35 2.44
C PHE A 176 -10.43 3.20 2.51
N ALA A 177 -10.61 2.34 3.50
CA ALA A 177 -9.68 1.26 3.79
C ALA A 177 -10.07 -0.02 3.05
N TYR A 178 -9.21 -0.43 2.14
CA TYR A 178 -9.43 -1.60 1.29
C TYR A 178 -8.98 -2.89 2.00
N ALA A 179 -9.95 -3.73 2.32
CA ALA A 179 -9.76 -5.03 2.99
C ALA A 179 -9.95 -6.22 2.03
N GLY A 180 -9.85 -6.00 0.71
CA GLY A 180 -9.90 -7.06 -0.28
C GLY A 180 -8.54 -7.70 -0.58
N GLY A 181 -7.46 -7.17 0.00
CA GLY A 181 -6.09 -7.69 -0.09
C GLY A 181 -5.75 -8.60 1.09
N VAL A 182 -4.47 -8.58 1.50
CA VAL A 182 -3.93 -9.46 2.55
C VAL A 182 -4.16 -8.95 3.98
N THR A 183 -4.45 -7.65 4.16
CA THR A 183 -4.64 -7.07 5.49
C THR A 183 -6.05 -7.35 6.01
N PRO A 184 -6.21 -7.99 7.19
CA PRO A 184 -7.50 -8.21 7.81
C PRO A 184 -8.26 -6.90 8.08
N ALA A 185 -9.59 -6.90 7.84
CA ALA A 185 -10.45 -5.73 7.99
C ALA A 185 -10.35 -5.08 9.38
N GLU A 186 -10.24 -5.89 10.43
CA GLU A 186 -10.17 -5.48 11.83
C GLU A 186 -8.94 -4.59 12.12
N ARG A 187 -7.87 -4.75 11.34
CA ARG A 187 -6.63 -3.94 11.45
C ARG A 187 -6.79 -2.56 10.81
N LEU A 188 -7.80 -2.38 9.96
CA LEU A 188 -8.06 -1.15 9.21
C LEU A 188 -9.15 -0.30 9.84
N GLU A 189 -9.99 -0.88 10.70
CA GLU A 189 -11.10 -0.21 11.35
C GLU A 189 -10.66 0.94 12.27
N GLY A 190 -11.54 1.94 12.43
CA GLY A 190 -11.39 3.01 13.42
C GLY A 190 -12.00 4.35 12.96
N PRO A 191 -11.80 5.41 13.75
CA PRO A 191 -12.39 6.73 13.47
C PRO A 191 -11.99 7.27 12.11
N GLY A 192 -12.94 7.87 11.39
CA GLY A 192 -12.69 8.50 10.08
C GLY A 192 -12.36 7.50 8.97
N THR A 193 -12.71 6.20 9.15
CA THR A 193 -12.41 5.16 8.17
C THR A 193 -13.68 4.44 7.74
N THR A 194 -13.81 4.22 6.44
CA THR A 194 -14.81 3.35 5.83
C THR A 194 -14.09 2.13 5.27
N VAL A 195 -14.31 0.94 5.85
CA VAL A 195 -13.72 -0.32 5.39
C VAL A 195 -14.59 -0.92 4.28
N PHE A 196 -13.96 -1.41 3.23
CA PHE A 196 -14.63 -2.05 2.08
C PHE A 196 -13.70 -3.11 1.46
N SER A 197 -14.26 -4.06 0.70
CA SER A 197 -13.51 -5.21 0.17
C SER A 197 -13.61 -5.40 -1.35
N ASP A 198 -14.36 -4.57 -2.06
CA ASP A 198 -14.45 -4.58 -3.53
C ASP A 198 -14.22 -3.17 -4.07
N MET A 199 -13.18 -2.97 -4.88
CA MET A 199 -12.84 -1.66 -5.44
C MET A 199 -13.98 -1.03 -6.25
N ARG A 200 -14.86 -1.83 -6.83
CA ARG A 200 -16.04 -1.34 -7.57
C ARG A 200 -17.04 -0.60 -6.68
N GLN A 201 -16.96 -0.77 -5.36
CA GLN A 201 -17.82 -0.03 -4.41
C GLN A 201 -17.34 1.41 -4.17
N LEU A 202 -16.05 1.70 -4.42
CA LEU A 202 -15.42 2.97 -4.07
C LEU A 202 -16.16 4.20 -4.62
N PRO A 203 -16.59 4.26 -5.90
CA PRO A 203 -17.31 5.41 -6.42
C PRO A 203 -18.63 5.72 -5.67
N ALA A 204 -19.38 4.66 -5.31
CA ALA A 204 -20.62 4.80 -4.55
C ALA A 204 -20.34 5.27 -3.10
N LEU A 205 -19.31 4.72 -2.44
CA LEU A 205 -18.92 5.13 -1.10
C LEU A 205 -18.52 6.60 -1.02
N ILE A 206 -17.80 7.10 -2.01
CA ILE A 206 -17.43 8.52 -2.11
C ILE A 206 -18.68 9.40 -2.27
N GLY A 207 -19.67 8.94 -3.02
CA GLY A 207 -20.94 9.66 -3.24
C GLY A 207 -21.78 9.79 -1.95
N THR A 208 -21.72 8.80 -1.07
CA THR A 208 -22.45 8.77 0.21
C THR A 208 -21.70 9.45 1.36
N GLY A 209 -20.37 9.54 1.25
CA GLY A 209 -19.47 10.09 2.29
C GLY A 209 -19.28 11.60 2.24
N ARG A 210 -20.12 12.36 1.56
CA ARG A 210 -20.10 13.83 1.67
C ARG A 210 -20.55 14.22 3.08
N PRO A 211 -19.66 14.77 3.94
CA PRO A 211 -20.15 15.53 5.06
C PRO A 211 -21.03 16.64 4.47
N SER A 212 -22.26 16.75 4.95
CA SER A 212 -23.12 17.90 4.69
C SER A 212 -22.33 19.15 5.09
N LEU A 213 -21.83 19.86 4.11
CA LEU A 213 -21.25 21.18 4.34
C LEU A 213 -22.37 22.09 4.86
N PRO A 214 -22.12 22.84 5.94
CA PRO A 214 -23.05 23.85 6.44
C PRO A 214 -23.23 24.98 5.43
#